data_be42c497c42729cb15ed4786a8e9c273
#
_entry.id   be42c497c42729cb15ed4786a8e9c273
#
_cell.length_a   1.000
_cell.length_b   1.000
_cell.length_c   1.000
_cell.angle_alpha   90.00
_cell.angle_beta   90.00
_cell.angle_gamma   90.00
#
_symmetry.space_group_name_H-M   'P 1'
#
loop_
_entity.id
_entity.type
_entity.pdbx_description
1 polymer ?
#
loop_
_entity_poly.entity_id
_entity_poly.type
_entity_poly.pdbx_seq_one_letter_code
_entity_poly.pdbx_strand_id
1 'polypeptide(L)'
;MPFVAVNCGVIPKELAPSLFFGHIKGTFTGADANKDGYFEVAKGGTLFLDEIGILSLDVQAMLLRVLQEGTYIPIGGNKEKRANVRIVAATNEDLQLAIQEKRFREDLYHRLCEFEIVLPSLHECPDDILSLAHHFRKKFSGELKRPTEGFSSEAEQLLLSYRWPGYVRELHNRIRRAVLMAKQPLIETADLNIKLEAATEEINLFPENDAEEKHSIIQLSLIHISEP
;
A
#
# COMPACT_ATOMS: atom_id res chain seq x y z
N MET A 1 -21.46 3.67 -6.86
CA MET A 1 -20.35 4.64 -6.77
C MET A 1 -19.09 3.94 -7.26
N PRO A 2 -18.32 4.52 -8.20
CA PRO A 2 -17.07 3.92 -8.67
C PRO A 2 -16.02 3.88 -7.56
N PHE A 3 -15.21 2.82 -7.54
CA PHE A 3 -14.01 2.71 -6.74
C PHE A 3 -12.83 2.46 -7.69
N VAL A 4 -11.93 3.44 -7.77
CA VAL A 4 -10.77 3.38 -8.66
C VAL A 4 -9.51 3.28 -7.80
N ALA A 5 -8.82 2.15 -7.89
CA ALA A 5 -7.56 1.94 -7.19
C ALA A 5 -6.39 2.14 -8.15
N VAL A 6 -5.43 2.95 -7.74
CA VAL A 6 -4.24 3.31 -8.53
C VAL A 6 -3.01 3.08 -7.66
N ASN A 7 -2.09 2.23 -8.11
CA ASN A 7 -0.76 2.15 -7.52
C ASN A 7 0.16 3.16 -8.22
N CYS A 8 0.61 4.19 -7.49
CA CYS A 8 1.45 5.25 -8.02
C CYS A 8 2.85 4.77 -8.41
N GLY A 9 3.33 3.69 -7.78
CA GLY A 9 4.67 3.14 -8.04
C GLY A 9 4.83 2.47 -9.39
N VAL A 10 3.73 2.03 -10.04
CA VAL A 10 3.79 1.41 -11.36
C VAL A 10 3.58 2.39 -12.51
N ILE A 11 3.29 3.66 -12.21
CA ILE A 11 3.03 4.70 -13.21
C ILE A 11 4.35 5.37 -13.62
N PRO A 12 4.73 5.37 -14.91
CA PRO A 12 5.84 6.17 -15.38
C PRO A 12 5.63 7.66 -15.07
N LYS A 13 6.67 8.33 -14.53
CA LYS A 13 6.57 9.72 -14.06
C LYS A 13 6.04 10.67 -15.13
N GLU A 14 6.45 10.49 -16.37
CA GLU A 14 6.07 11.32 -17.51
C GLU A 14 4.58 11.16 -17.89
N LEU A 15 3.99 10.00 -17.60
CA LEU A 15 2.60 9.72 -17.93
C LEU A 15 1.65 10.05 -16.77
N ALA A 16 2.17 10.17 -15.56
CA ALA A 16 1.36 10.37 -14.37
C ALA A 16 0.42 11.59 -14.48
N PRO A 17 0.85 12.78 -14.91
CA PRO A 17 -0.07 13.92 -15.06
C PRO A 17 -1.25 13.61 -15.98
N SER A 18 -0.99 12.97 -17.11
CA SER A 18 -2.02 12.61 -18.10
C SER A 18 -2.96 11.52 -17.58
N LEU A 19 -2.46 10.54 -16.83
CA LEU A 19 -3.29 9.47 -16.26
C LEU A 19 -4.18 9.98 -15.13
N PHE A 20 -3.68 10.89 -14.30
CA PHE A 20 -4.46 11.45 -13.21
C PHE A 20 -5.52 12.44 -13.69
N PHE A 21 -5.14 13.40 -14.56
CA PHE A 21 -5.97 14.56 -14.90
C PHE A 21 -6.58 14.50 -16.30
N GLY A 22 -6.16 13.49 -17.10
CA GLY A 22 -6.54 13.38 -18.51
C GLY A 22 -5.75 14.35 -19.40
N HIS A 23 -5.93 14.21 -20.70
CA HIS A 23 -5.31 15.09 -21.69
C HIS A 23 -6.23 15.38 -22.87
N ILE A 24 -5.95 16.48 -23.57
CA ILE A 24 -6.58 16.85 -24.81
C ILE A 24 -5.75 16.32 -25.99
N LYS A 25 -6.42 15.99 -27.07
CA LYS A 25 -5.78 15.59 -28.33
C LYS A 25 -4.72 16.60 -28.77
N GLY A 26 -3.54 16.09 -29.16
CA GLY A 26 -2.43 16.91 -29.68
C GLY A 26 -1.52 17.53 -28.61
N THR A 27 -1.71 17.22 -27.33
CA THR A 27 -0.92 17.81 -26.22
C THR A 27 0.53 17.33 -26.23
N PHE A 28 0.77 16.10 -26.66
CA PHE A 28 2.11 15.50 -26.79
C PHE A 28 2.11 14.48 -27.94
N THR A 29 3.29 14.01 -28.32
CA THR A 29 3.44 12.97 -29.36
C THR A 29 2.78 11.67 -28.88
N GLY A 30 1.74 11.21 -29.60
CA GLY A 30 0.92 10.04 -29.22
C GLY A 30 -0.41 10.39 -28.53
N ALA A 31 -0.72 11.67 -28.34
CA ALA A 31 -2.03 12.12 -27.88
C ALA A 31 -3.04 12.21 -29.04
N ASP A 32 -3.39 11.07 -29.62
CA ASP A 32 -4.23 10.98 -30.84
C ASP A 32 -5.71 11.29 -30.56
N ALA A 33 -6.15 11.19 -29.31
CA ALA A 33 -7.52 11.46 -28.86
C ALA A 33 -7.53 12.12 -27.48
N ASN A 34 -8.67 12.71 -27.10
CA ASN A 34 -8.90 13.12 -25.72
C ASN A 34 -8.98 11.87 -24.83
N LYS A 35 -8.40 11.91 -23.64
CA LYS A 35 -8.47 10.82 -22.67
C LYS A 35 -8.82 11.37 -21.29
N ASP A 36 -9.81 10.75 -20.66
CA ASP A 36 -10.18 11.04 -19.29
C ASP A 36 -9.16 10.45 -18.32
N GLY A 37 -8.85 11.23 -17.27
CA GLY A 37 -7.96 10.79 -16.19
C GLY A 37 -8.72 10.12 -15.06
N TYR A 38 -7.97 9.60 -14.07
CA TYR A 38 -8.53 8.91 -12.91
C TYR A 38 -9.55 9.75 -12.14
N PHE A 39 -9.40 11.06 -12.07
CA PHE A 39 -10.37 11.95 -11.43
C PHE A 39 -11.74 11.93 -12.12
N GLU A 40 -11.79 11.88 -13.44
CA GLU A 40 -13.04 11.77 -14.16
C GLU A 40 -13.64 10.37 -14.03
N VAL A 41 -12.81 9.33 -14.11
CA VAL A 41 -13.25 7.92 -13.97
C VAL A 41 -13.80 7.64 -12.57
N ALA A 42 -13.20 8.25 -11.53
CA ALA A 42 -13.62 8.09 -10.13
C ALA A 42 -14.77 9.01 -9.72
N LYS A 43 -15.27 9.86 -10.62
CA LYS A 43 -16.28 10.89 -10.31
C LYS A 43 -17.52 10.33 -9.62
N GLY A 44 -17.91 10.96 -8.52
CA GLY A 44 -19.00 10.52 -7.65
C GLY A 44 -18.67 9.28 -6.80
N GLY A 45 -17.40 8.90 -6.73
CA GLY A 45 -16.93 7.72 -6.01
C GLY A 45 -15.65 7.95 -5.22
N THR A 46 -14.80 6.94 -5.17
CA THR A 46 -13.55 6.95 -4.42
C THR A 46 -12.35 6.68 -5.33
N LEU A 47 -11.33 7.50 -5.20
CA LEU A 47 -10.00 7.30 -5.80
C LEU A 47 -9.03 6.87 -4.68
N PHE A 48 -8.58 5.63 -4.74
CA PHE A 48 -7.58 5.07 -3.83
C PHE A 48 -6.20 5.17 -4.46
N LEU A 49 -5.28 5.88 -3.81
CA LEU A 49 -3.92 6.13 -4.26
C LEU A 49 -2.95 5.35 -3.37
N ASP A 50 -2.44 4.24 -3.88
CA ASP A 50 -1.44 3.44 -3.19
C ASP A 50 -0.03 3.95 -3.53
N GLU A 51 0.90 3.90 -2.57
CA GLU A 51 2.29 4.36 -2.69
C GLU A 51 2.39 5.86 -3.11
N ILE A 52 1.60 6.73 -2.46
CA ILE A 52 1.52 8.15 -2.83
C ILE A 52 2.86 8.89 -2.69
N GLY A 53 3.76 8.44 -1.80
CA GLY A 53 5.09 9.03 -1.58
C GLY A 53 5.98 9.05 -2.82
N ILE A 54 5.71 8.18 -3.81
CA ILE A 54 6.52 8.04 -5.04
C ILE A 54 6.17 9.09 -6.11
N LEU A 55 5.05 9.80 -5.97
CA LEU A 55 4.62 10.80 -6.96
C LEU A 55 5.65 11.90 -7.14
N SER A 56 5.83 12.34 -8.39
CA SER A 56 6.67 13.50 -8.68
C SER A 56 6.11 14.79 -8.09
N LEU A 57 6.96 15.75 -7.76
CA LEU A 57 6.57 17.04 -7.18
C LEU A 57 5.53 17.79 -8.04
N ASP A 58 5.59 17.65 -9.37
CA ASP A 58 4.63 18.25 -10.30
C ASP A 58 3.24 17.65 -10.12
N VAL A 59 3.14 16.33 -10.02
CA VAL A 59 1.86 15.63 -9.78
C VAL A 59 1.33 15.96 -8.39
N GLN A 60 2.22 16.02 -7.38
CA GLN A 60 1.87 16.43 -6.03
C GLN A 60 1.27 17.86 -6.00
N ALA A 61 1.85 18.80 -6.75
CA ALA A 61 1.33 20.17 -6.85
C ALA A 61 -0.06 20.22 -7.52
N MET A 62 -0.26 19.42 -8.57
CA MET A 62 -1.57 19.31 -9.23
C MET A 62 -2.60 18.66 -8.31
N LEU A 63 -2.22 17.63 -7.57
CA LEU A 63 -3.08 16.95 -6.60
C LEU A 63 -3.49 17.89 -5.47
N LEU A 64 -2.54 18.67 -4.94
CA LEU A 64 -2.82 19.68 -3.92
C LEU A 64 -3.89 20.68 -4.39
N ARG A 65 -3.77 21.15 -5.63
CA ARG A 65 -4.78 22.05 -6.21
C ARG A 65 -6.17 21.40 -6.23
N VAL A 66 -6.26 20.14 -6.61
CA VAL A 66 -7.54 19.40 -6.57
C VAL A 66 -8.11 19.33 -5.16
N LEU A 67 -7.25 19.04 -4.16
CA LEU A 67 -7.67 18.94 -2.75
C LEU A 67 -8.10 20.28 -2.15
N GLN A 68 -7.56 21.41 -2.65
CA GLN A 68 -7.86 22.75 -2.14
C GLN A 68 -9.03 23.40 -2.86
N GLU A 69 -9.06 23.28 -4.18
CA GLU A 69 -10.02 24.01 -5.04
C GLU A 69 -11.19 23.13 -5.51
N GLY A 70 -11.07 21.80 -5.36
CA GLY A 70 -12.07 20.86 -5.90
C GLY A 70 -12.11 20.80 -7.43
N THR A 71 -11.09 21.38 -8.12
CA THR A 71 -11.04 21.47 -9.58
C THR A 71 -9.69 21.05 -10.13
N TYR A 72 -9.66 20.69 -11.40
CA TYR A 72 -8.43 20.41 -12.15
C TYR A 72 -8.59 20.78 -13.62
N ILE A 73 -7.45 20.94 -14.30
CA ILE A 73 -7.41 21.21 -15.74
C ILE A 73 -6.72 20.00 -16.42
N PRO A 74 -7.35 19.36 -17.42
CA PRO A 74 -6.69 18.33 -18.22
C PRO A 74 -5.43 18.86 -18.91
N ILE A 75 -4.43 18.01 -19.09
CA ILE A 75 -3.17 18.39 -19.73
C ILE A 75 -3.42 18.92 -21.15
N GLY A 76 -2.88 20.10 -21.44
CA GLY A 76 -3.12 20.82 -22.71
C GLY A 76 -4.47 21.53 -22.80
N GLY A 77 -5.29 21.40 -21.77
CA GLY A 77 -6.60 22.08 -21.69
C GLY A 77 -6.54 23.47 -21.08
N ASN A 78 -7.65 24.19 -21.22
CA ASN A 78 -7.86 25.50 -20.61
C ASN A 78 -9.17 25.59 -19.83
N LYS A 79 -9.95 24.50 -19.79
CA LYS A 79 -11.22 24.45 -19.04
C LYS A 79 -11.04 23.66 -17.76
N GLU A 80 -11.47 24.24 -16.67
CA GLU A 80 -11.55 23.56 -15.39
C GLU A 80 -12.65 22.52 -15.39
N LYS A 81 -12.36 21.38 -14.75
CA LYS A 81 -13.31 20.32 -14.43
C LYS A 81 -13.43 20.20 -12.92
N ARG A 82 -14.61 19.94 -12.41
CA ARG A 82 -14.83 19.67 -10.98
C ARG A 82 -14.43 18.24 -10.65
N ALA A 83 -13.67 18.09 -9.56
CA ALA A 83 -13.32 16.82 -8.96
C ALA A 83 -14.30 16.50 -7.81
N ASN A 84 -15.37 15.78 -8.12
CA ASN A 84 -16.27 15.25 -7.10
C ASN A 84 -15.85 13.80 -6.78
N VAL A 85 -14.83 13.66 -5.93
CA VAL A 85 -14.18 12.36 -5.64
C VAL A 85 -13.72 12.34 -4.20
N ARG A 86 -13.98 11.23 -3.49
CA ARG A 86 -13.34 10.96 -2.21
C ARG A 86 -11.94 10.40 -2.46
N ILE A 87 -10.92 10.98 -1.85
CA ILE A 87 -9.54 10.49 -1.96
C ILE A 87 -9.18 9.69 -0.71
N VAL A 88 -8.57 8.54 -0.94
CA VAL A 88 -7.93 7.71 0.09
C VAL A 88 -6.51 7.46 -0.37
N ALA A 89 -5.53 7.88 0.40
CA ALA A 89 -4.12 7.69 0.08
C ALA A 89 -3.48 6.69 1.05
N ALA A 90 -2.58 5.86 0.53
CA ALA A 90 -1.79 4.93 1.30
C ALA A 90 -0.31 5.07 0.95
N THR A 91 0.55 4.86 1.95
CA THR A 91 2.00 4.79 1.77
C THR A 91 2.62 3.92 2.84
N ASN A 92 3.72 3.28 2.50
CA ASN A 92 4.62 2.61 3.44
C ASN A 92 5.90 3.44 3.68
N GLU A 93 6.00 4.63 3.11
CA GLU A 93 7.14 5.53 3.23
C GLU A 93 6.88 6.51 4.38
N ASP A 94 7.93 6.84 5.12
CA ASP A 94 7.91 7.95 6.07
C ASP A 94 7.83 9.27 5.30
N LEU A 95 6.63 9.87 5.25
CA LEU A 95 6.41 11.12 4.54
C LEU A 95 7.10 12.31 5.21
N GLN A 96 7.36 12.27 6.52
CA GLN A 96 8.09 13.34 7.22
C GLN A 96 9.55 13.35 6.76
N LEU A 97 10.18 12.17 6.66
CA LEU A 97 11.51 12.04 6.10
C LEU A 97 11.54 12.47 4.62
N ALA A 98 10.53 12.06 3.83
CA ALA A 98 10.42 12.47 2.43
C ALA A 98 10.28 13.99 2.26
N ILE A 99 9.62 14.69 3.20
CA ILE A 99 9.54 16.15 3.24
C ILE A 99 10.91 16.76 3.51
N GLN A 100 11.65 16.26 4.51
CA GLN A 100 13.00 16.72 4.82
C GLN A 100 13.95 16.57 3.62
N GLU A 101 13.83 15.47 2.90
CA GLU A 101 14.57 15.18 1.67
C GLU A 101 14.05 15.93 0.43
N LYS A 102 13.02 16.75 0.58
CA LYS A 102 12.37 17.52 -0.52
C LYS A 102 11.80 16.65 -1.64
N ARG A 103 11.44 15.40 -1.34
CA ARG A 103 10.77 14.47 -2.26
C ARG A 103 9.24 14.55 -2.15
N PHE A 104 8.74 14.97 -1.01
CA PHE A 104 7.31 15.17 -0.78
C PHE A 104 7.04 16.60 -0.31
N ARG A 105 5.90 17.16 -0.71
CA ARG A 105 5.50 18.52 -0.36
C ARG A 105 4.80 18.53 1.01
N GLU A 106 5.26 19.41 1.88
CA GLU A 106 4.70 19.61 3.22
C GLU A 106 3.23 20.07 3.18
N ASP A 107 2.89 20.96 2.23
CA ASP A 107 1.53 21.47 2.06
C ASP A 107 0.54 20.36 1.62
N LEU A 108 0.97 19.45 0.77
CA LEU A 108 0.19 18.29 0.37
C LEU A 108 0.01 17.31 1.54
N TYR A 109 1.07 17.06 2.31
CA TYR A 109 1.01 16.21 3.50
C TYR A 109 -0.07 16.70 4.46
N HIS A 110 -0.04 17.98 4.86
CA HIS A 110 -1.04 18.53 5.78
C HIS A 110 -2.47 18.45 5.23
N ARG A 111 -2.65 18.50 3.93
CA ARG A 111 -3.98 18.38 3.33
C ARG A 111 -4.46 16.93 3.24
N LEU A 112 -3.55 15.97 3.07
CA LEU A 112 -3.87 14.54 3.06
C LEU A 112 -4.11 13.99 4.47
N CYS A 113 -3.33 14.42 5.45
CA CYS A 113 -3.35 13.90 6.82
C CYS A 113 -4.39 14.57 7.74
N GLU A 114 -5.52 15.03 7.20
CA GLU A 114 -6.66 15.48 8.03
C GLU A 114 -7.23 14.32 8.86
N PHE A 115 -7.18 13.11 8.34
CA PHE A 115 -7.54 11.89 9.04
C PHE A 115 -6.55 10.78 8.68
N GLU A 116 -5.80 10.34 9.66
CA GLU A 116 -4.74 9.34 9.53
C GLU A 116 -5.12 8.03 10.21
N ILE A 117 -4.86 6.90 9.56
CA ILE A 117 -4.98 5.57 10.12
C ILE A 117 -3.62 4.89 10.01
N VAL A 118 -3.01 4.60 11.15
CA VAL A 118 -1.78 3.81 11.21
C VAL A 118 -2.17 2.34 11.31
N LEU A 119 -1.69 1.53 10.37
CA LEU A 119 -1.89 0.09 10.41
C LEU A 119 -0.74 -0.55 11.19
N PRO A 120 -1.03 -1.29 12.28
CA PRO A 120 0.00 -1.96 13.05
C PRO A 120 0.70 -3.03 12.23
N SER A 121 1.93 -3.37 12.61
CA SER A 121 2.63 -4.51 12.03
C SER A 121 1.93 -5.82 12.43
N LEU A 122 2.08 -6.85 11.60
CA LEU A 122 1.47 -8.15 11.91
C LEU A 122 2.02 -8.75 13.22
N HIS A 123 3.26 -8.44 13.55
CA HIS A 123 3.91 -8.87 14.80
C HIS A 123 3.25 -8.24 16.05
N GLU A 124 2.71 -7.03 15.94
CA GLU A 124 2.00 -6.34 17.03
C GLU A 124 0.59 -6.91 17.26
N CYS A 125 0.11 -7.75 16.35
CA CYS A 125 -1.23 -8.35 16.39
C CYS A 125 -1.15 -9.89 16.41
N PRO A 126 -0.66 -10.53 17.49
CA PRO A 126 -0.45 -11.97 17.54
C PRO A 126 -1.74 -12.79 17.34
N ASP A 127 -2.87 -12.29 17.82
CA ASP A 127 -4.18 -12.96 17.65
C ASP A 127 -4.60 -13.03 16.18
N ASP A 128 -4.22 -12.04 15.37
CA ASP A 128 -4.51 -12.01 13.94
C ASP A 128 -3.63 -12.99 13.16
N ILE A 129 -2.41 -13.27 13.62
CA ILE A 129 -1.47 -14.18 12.93
C ILE A 129 -2.10 -15.56 12.77
N LEU A 130 -2.54 -16.19 13.84
CA LEU A 130 -3.13 -17.52 13.79
C LEU A 130 -4.48 -17.53 13.06
N SER A 131 -5.30 -16.51 13.29
CA SER A 131 -6.59 -16.35 12.61
C SER A 131 -6.41 -16.30 11.09
N LEU A 132 -5.49 -15.44 10.61
CA LEU A 132 -5.15 -15.33 9.20
C LEU A 132 -4.48 -16.59 8.65
N ALA A 133 -3.59 -17.24 9.41
CA ALA A 133 -2.93 -18.47 9.00
C ALA A 133 -3.95 -19.58 8.76
N HIS A 134 -4.89 -19.80 9.69
CA HIS A 134 -5.97 -20.77 9.54
C HIS A 134 -6.91 -20.43 8.38
N HIS A 135 -7.24 -19.13 8.21
CA HIS A 135 -8.04 -18.69 7.07
C HIS A 135 -7.35 -19.02 5.73
N PHE A 136 -6.09 -18.65 5.58
CA PHE A 136 -5.35 -18.92 4.35
C PHE A 136 -5.14 -20.40 4.12
N ARG A 137 -4.83 -21.18 5.18
CA ARG A 137 -4.74 -22.64 5.08
C ARG A 137 -6.02 -23.24 4.51
N LYS A 138 -7.19 -22.89 5.09
CA LYS A 138 -8.49 -23.39 4.64
C LYS A 138 -8.76 -23.02 3.19
N LYS A 139 -8.49 -21.79 2.81
CA LYS A 139 -8.60 -21.28 1.44
C LYS A 139 -7.76 -22.10 0.47
N PHE A 140 -6.44 -22.22 0.74
CA PHE A 140 -5.51 -22.92 -0.14
C PHE A 140 -5.69 -24.43 -0.15
N SER A 141 -6.11 -25.04 0.96
CA SER A 141 -6.46 -26.46 1.00
C SER A 141 -7.57 -26.77 -0.03
N GLY A 142 -8.58 -25.90 -0.15
CA GLY A 142 -9.63 -26.03 -1.15
C GLY A 142 -9.15 -25.75 -2.59
N GLU A 143 -8.45 -24.63 -2.80
CA GLU A 143 -7.99 -24.21 -4.12
C GLU A 143 -6.98 -25.20 -4.74
N LEU A 144 -6.04 -25.70 -3.94
CA LEU A 144 -4.97 -26.59 -4.39
C LEU A 144 -5.38 -28.08 -4.33
N LYS A 145 -6.60 -28.38 -3.83
CA LYS A 145 -7.07 -29.76 -3.60
C LYS A 145 -6.08 -30.60 -2.76
N ARG A 146 -5.48 -29.95 -1.77
CA ARG A 146 -4.54 -30.54 -0.80
C ARG A 146 -5.20 -30.51 0.59
N PRO A 147 -5.78 -31.60 1.06
CA PRO A 147 -6.44 -31.62 2.36
C PRO A 147 -5.42 -31.44 3.47
N THR A 148 -5.57 -30.35 4.22
CA THR A 148 -4.81 -30.08 5.44
C THR A 148 -5.78 -29.74 6.56
N GLU A 149 -5.55 -30.28 7.76
CA GLU A 149 -6.49 -30.15 8.90
C GLU A 149 -6.11 -29.00 9.84
N GLY A 150 -4.81 -28.70 9.96
CA GLY A 150 -4.32 -27.66 10.87
C GLY A 150 -2.83 -27.43 10.75
N PHE A 151 -2.28 -26.87 11.82
CA PHE A 151 -0.85 -26.71 12.06
C PHE A 151 -0.46 -27.56 13.25
N SER A 152 0.79 -28.04 13.33
CA SER A 152 1.31 -28.63 14.57
C SER A 152 1.49 -27.53 15.62
N SER A 153 1.53 -27.89 16.90
CA SER A 153 1.76 -26.94 18.00
C SER A 153 3.07 -26.16 17.81
N GLU A 154 4.09 -26.82 17.32
CA GLU A 154 5.39 -26.21 17.04
C GLU A 154 5.31 -25.22 15.85
N ALA A 155 4.49 -25.55 14.84
CA ALA A 155 4.26 -24.67 13.71
C ALA A 155 3.50 -23.40 14.13
N GLU A 156 2.49 -23.51 15.01
CA GLU A 156 1.78 -22.37 15.57
C GLU A 156 2.69 -21.45 16.40
N GLN A 157 3.54 -22.05 17.24
CA GLN A 157 4.54 -21.28 18.00
C GLN A 157 5.51 -20.55 17.09
N LEU A 158 5.97 -21.20 16.01
CA LEU A 158 6.84 -20.58 15.02
C LEU A 158 6.16 -19.41 14.30
N LEU A 159 4.87 -19.57 13.92
CA LEU A 159 4.09 -18.50 13.30
C LEU A 159 3.97 -17.27 14.23
N LEU A 160 3.76 -17.48 15.53
CA LEU A 160 3.65 -16.42 16.53
C LEU A 160 4.98 -15.73 16.83
N SER A 161 6.10 -16.47 16.79
CA SER A 161 7.42 -15.94 17.14
C SER A 161 8.12 -15.20 15.99
N TYR A 162 7.64 -15.36 14.76
CA TYR A 162 8.27 -14.75 13.60
C TYR A 162 7.80 -13.28 13.41
N ARG A 163 8.72 -12.40 13.04
CA ARG A 163 8.47 -10.94 12.94
C ARG A 163 7.61 -10.51 11.73
N TRP A 164 7.47 -11.33 10.73
CA TRP A 164 6.68 -11.06 9.51
C TRP A 164 7.07 -9.76 8.78
N PRO A 165 8.33 -9.59 8.36
CA PRO A 165 8.77 -8.36 7.69
C PRO A 165 8.00 -8.06 6.40
N GLY A 166 7.47 -9.08 5.73
CA GLY A 166 6.59 -8.95 4.55
C GLY A 166 5.09 -8.91 4.90
N TYR A 167 4.76 -8.74 6.19
CA TYR A 167 3.39 -8.59 6.69
C TYR A 167 2.46 -9.74 6.24
N VAL A 168 1.19 -9.42 6.05
CA VAL A 168 0.16 -10.38 5.61
C VAL A 168 0.49 -11.00 4.24
N ARG A 169 1.19 -10.28 3.35
CA ARG A 169 1.61 -10.82 2.05
C ARG A 169 2.61 -11.97 2.21
N GLU A 170 3.54 -11.84 3.12
CA GLU A 170 4.50 -12.92 3.41
C GLU A 170 3.79 -14.11 4.06
N LEU A 171 2.96 -13.88 5.09
CA LEU A 171 2.15 -14.92 5.72
C LEU A 171 1.34 -15.70 4.68
N HIS A 172 0.58 -15.00 3.85
CA HIS A 172 -0.21 -15.60 2.76
C HIS A 172 0.63 -16.50 1.84
N ASN A 173 1.80 -16.03 1.39
CA ASN A 173 2.65 -16.78 0.48
C ASN A 173 3.29 -18.00 1.16
N ARG A 174 3.72 -17.87 2.42
CA ARG A 174 4.29 -18.99 3.18
C ARG A 174 3.26 -20.06 3.47
N ILE A 175 2.03 -19.67 3.87
CA ILE A 175 0.95 -20.64 4.10
C ILE A 175 0.56 -21.35 2.80
N ARG A 176 0.47 -20.62 1.67
CA ARG A 176 0.20 -21.23 0.37
C ARG A 176 1.24 -22.28 0.01
N ARG A 177 2.52 -21.96 0.21
CA ARG A 177 3.62 -22.90 -0.01
C ARG A 177 3.56 -24.08 0.95
N ALA A 178 3.31 -23.85 2.24
CA ALA A 178 3.20 -24.89 3.24
C ALA A 178 2.10 -25.90 2.90
N VAL A 179 0.90 -25.43 2.51
CA VAL A 179 -0.20 -26.31 2.06
C VAL A 179 0.20 -27.15 0.84
N LEU A 180 0.95 -26.57 -0.10
CA LEU A 180 1.40 -27.29 -1.29
C LEU A 180 2.44 -28.36 -0.96
N MET A 181 3.32 -28.09 0.01
CA MET A 181 4.45 -28.95 0.37
C MET A 181 4.11 -29.97 1.47
N ALA A 182 3.06 -29.75 2.24
CA ALA A 182 2.64 -30.61 3.34
C ALA A 182 2.44 -32.06 2.86
N LYS A 183 3.07 -32.98 3.55
CA LYS A 183 2.98 -34.42 3.33
C LYS A 183 2.00 -35.10 4.28
N GLN A 184 1.65 -34.42 5.36
CA GLN A 184 0.78 -34.87 6.44
C GLN A 184 -0.46 -33.97 6.53
N PRO A 185 -1.53 -34.40 7.20
CA PRO A 185 -2.72 -33.56 7.43
C PRO A 185 -2.42 -32.29 8.23
N LEU A 186 -1.45 -32.34 9.14
CA LEU A 186 -0.95 -31.17 9.88
C LEU A 186 0.27 -30.57 9.18
N ILE A 187 0.27 -29.25 9.04
CA ILE A 187 1.40 -28.48 8.53
C ILE A 187 2.44 -28.37 9.64
N GLU A 188 3.64 -28.83 9.36
CA GLU A 188 4.79 -28.81 10.28
C GLU A 188 5.67 -27.58 10.06
N THR A 189 6.59 -27.31 11.01
CA THR A 189 7.56 -26.19 10.92
C THR A 189 8.40 -26.25 9.64
N ALA A 190 8.76 -27.44 9.19
CA ALA A 190 9.54 -27.65 7.96
C ALA A 190 8.79 -27.17 6.70
N ASP A 191 7.46 -27.31 6.66
CA ASP A 191 6.63 -26.92 5.53
C ASP A 191 6.54 -25.37 5.40
N LEU A 192 6.58 -24.66 6.54
CA LEU A 192 6.55 -23.19 6.58
C LEU A 192 7.82 -22.56 6.01
N ASN A 193 8.94 -23.28 6.04
CA ASN A 193 10.25 -22.79 5.58
C ASN A 193 10.62 -21.40 6.15
N ILE A 194 10.30 -21.19 7.42
CA ILE A 194 10.70 -20.03 8.18
C ILE A 194 12.06 -20.34 8.82
N LYS A 195 13.07 -19.58 8.44
CA LYS A 195 14.34 -19.59 9.16
C LYS A 195 14.21 -18.55 10.27
N LEU A 196 14.21 -18.98 11.52
CA LEU A 196 14.53 -18.10 12.62
C LEU A 196 15.98 -17.66 12.39
N GLU A 197 16.21 -16.38 12.16
CA GLU A 197 17.56 -15.85 12.35
C GLU A 197 17.88 -16.14 13.81
N ALA A 198 18.83 -17.04 14.04
CA ALA A 198 19.38 -17.23 15.36
C ALA A 198 19.81 -15.83 15.83
N ALA A 199 19.31 -15.40 16.98
CA ALA A 199 19.77 -14.20 17.64
C ALA A 199 21.28 -14.39 17.85
N THR A 200 22.07 -13.98 16.87
CA THR A 200 23.48 -13.74 17.05
C THR A 200 23.52 -12.50 17.91
N GLU A 201 23.72 -12.69 19.20
CA GLU A 201 24.25 -11.65 20.08
C GLU A 201 25.62 -11.25 19.48
N GLU A 202 25.59 -10.40 18.46
CA GLU A 202 26.73 -9.55 18.18
C GLU A 202 26.79 -8.56 19.33
N ILE A 203 27.74 -8.80 20.21
CA ILE A 203 28.22 -7.83 21.18
C ILE A 203 28.67 -6.63 20.37
N ASN A 204 27.77 -5.67 20.16
CA ASN A 204 28.07 -4.39 19.54
C ASN A 204 28.95 -3.58 20.50
N LEU A 205 30.24 -3.57 20.23
CA LEU A 205 31.27 -2.76 20.89
C LEU A 205 31.28 -1.31 20.36
N PHE A 206 30.11 -0.76 19.95
CA PHE A 206 29.96 0.64 19.58
C PHE A 206 28.71 1.23 20.21
N PRO A 207 28.78 2.47 20.75
CA PRO A 207 27.70 3.06 21.52
C PRO A 207 26.51 3.38 20.64
N GLU A 208 25.35 3.15 21.24
CA GLU A 208 24.01 3.46 20.81
C GLU A 208 23.92 4.83 20.12
N ASN A 209 23.59 4.84 18.84
CA ASN A 209 22.83 5.90 18.25
C ASN A 209 21.48 5.29 17.88
N ASP A 210 20.44 5.83 18.49
CA ASP A 210 19.04 5.51 18.28
C ASP A 210 18.70 5.46 16.79
N ALA A 211 18.85 4.26 16.19
CA ALA A 211 18.24 3.96 14.92
C ALA A 211 16.83 3.45 15.26
N GLU A 212 15.88 4.38 15.28
CA GLU A 212 14.45 4.09 15.29
C GLU A 212 14.17 2.90 14.39
N GLU A 213 13.62 1.83 14.98
CA GLU A 213 13.03 0.73 14.24
C GLU A 213 12.08 1.35 13.22
N LYS A 214 12.44 1.24 11.95
CA LYS A 214 11.58 1.70 10.85
C LYS A 214 10.33 0.84 10.84
N HIS A 215 9.35 1.24 11.61
CA HIS A 215 7.98 0.77 11.47
C HIS A 215 7.53 1.14 10.07
N SER A 216 7.26 0.16 9.24
CA SER A 216 6.59 0.40 7.96
C SER A 216 5.16 0.83 8.25
N ILE A 217 4.96 2.11 8.45
CA ILE A 217 3.67 2.71 8.72
C ILE A 217 2.93 2.77 7.39
N ILE A 218 1.87 1.98 7.24
CA ILE A 218 0.92 2.19 6.14
C ILE A 218 -0.02 3.29 6.59
N GLN A 219 0.25 4.51 6.16
CA GLN A 219 -0.63 5.66 6.40
C GLN A 219 -1.79 5.63 5.40
N LEU A 220 -3.02 5.59 5.93
CA LEU A 220 -4.24 5.76 5.15
C LEU A 220 -4.82 7.13 5.42
N SER A 221 -4.80 8.00 4.43
CA SER A 221 -5.45 9.32 4.50
C SER A 221 -6.80 9.31 3.84
N LEU A 222 -7.78 9.89 4.50
CA LEU A 222 -9.16 9.93 4.04
C LEU A 222 -9.64 11.37 3.89
N ILE A 223 -9.77 11.82 2.64
CA ILE A 223 -10.32 13.15 2.34
C ILE A 223 -11.56 13.01 1.49
N HIS A 224 -12.63 13.64 1.93
CA HIS A 224 -13.86 13.78 1.14
C HIS A 224 -13.94 15.18 0.54
N ILE A 225 -13.83 15.28 -0.78
CA ILE A 225 -14.10 16.53 -1.49
C ILE A 225 -15.60 16.53 -1.79
N SER A 226 -16.38 17.15 -0.89
CA SER A 226 -17.82 17.39 -1.11
C SER A 226 -18.03 18.77 -1.74
N GLU A 227 -19.09 18.89 -2.54
CA GLU A 227 -19.54 20.21 -2.98
C GLU A 227 -19.97 21.07 -1.78
N PRO A 228 -19.70 22.39 -1.83
CA PRO A 228 -20.31 23.35 -0.91
C PRO A 228 -21.81 23.44 -1.14
#